data_3d40b6fe43b9c2f2e31db066bf346a35
#
_entry.id   3d40b6fe43b9c2f2e31db066bf346a35
#
_cell.length_a   1.000
_cell.length_b   1.000
_cell.length_c   1.000
_cell.angle_alpha   90.00
_cell.angle_beta   90.00
_cell.angle_gamma   90.00
#
_symmetry.space_group_name_H-M   'P 1'
#
loop_
_entity.id
_entity.type
_entity.pdbx_description
1 polymer ?
#
loop_
_entity_poly.entity_id
_entity_poly.type
_entity_poly.pdbx_seq_one_letter_code
_entity_poly.pdbx_strand_id
1 'polypeptide(L)'
;MMITTMVDLAVDLTALEHNYRQLRRLCDPQVKMLAVVKADAYGHGLVPVARKLAAAGADYLGVGSLEEGLMLRQAEITLPVLVLLGILPEEAGRAVAADLEVALFRQDVAEALSGAAGLRGKKARVHLKVDTGMGRLGVLPQEVLPFLASLRKMRHLQVMGLISHLAVADQEDKTYTHKQLQEFTSLVAAARGGGWKLPLSHIANSAALWELPEAHFGLVRPGLMLYGSPPSPERPPPVDLIPVMSLAARVLQVKRLPPGSSISYGCTYTTPDWCDLAVLPVGYCNGYSRLGSNRGAVLIHGRRAPIRGRVCMNLTMVDVTGLPAVKAGDRAVLLGRDGEEVLRAEELAGWAQTISYEVYCALGTANLKRYTGV
;
A
#
# COMPACT_ATOMS: atom_id res chain seq x y z
N MET A 1 8.90 -1.04 28.72
CA MET A 1 9.75 0.17 28.67
C MET A 1 9.07 1.15 27.71
N MET A 2 8.41 2.19 28.20
CA MET A 2 7.82 3.22 27.33
C MET A 2 8.97 4.03 26.72
N ILE A 3 9.21 3.84 25.41
CA ILE A 3 10.11 4.74 24.67
C ILE A 3 9.34 6.06 24.56
N THR A 4 9.72 7.06 25.34
CA THR A 4 9.18 8.43 25.25
C THR A 4 9.81 9.14 24.06
N THR A 5 9.44 8.74 22.85
CA THR A 5 9.77 9.48 21.64
C THR A 5 8.82 10.68 21.51
N MET A 6 9.32 11.81 21.01
CA MET A 6 8.47 12.99 20.73
C MET A 6 7.43 12.66 19.66
N VAL A 7 7.75 11.77 18.72
CA VAL A 7 6.90 11.28 17.63
C VAL A 7 6.88 9.77 17.68
N ASP A 8 5.71 9.16 17.60
CA ASP A 8 5.49 7.71 17.66
C ASP A 8 4.65 7.28 16.46
N LEU A 9 5.29 6.62 15.49
CA LEU A 9 4.61 5.91 14.41
C LEU A 9 4.46 4.44 14.83
N ALA A 10 3.23 4.01 15.08
CA ALA A 10 2.96 2.64 15.45
C ALA A 10 2.28 1.88 14.29
N VAL A 11 2.68 0.61 14.13
CA VAL A 11 2.13 -0.34 13.17
C VAL A 11 1.55 -1.53 13.94
N ASP A 12 0.24 -1.73 13.86
CA ASP A 12 -0.48 -2.79 14.54
C ASP A 12 -0.58 -4.04 13.64
N LEU A 13 0.25 -5.03 13.93
CA LEU A 13 0.26 -6.29 13.19
C LEU A 13 -0.95 -7.18 13.50
N THR A 14 -1.65 -6.96 14.63
CA THR A 14 -2.91 -7.66 14.90
C THR A 14 -4.03 -7.14 14.01
N ALA A 15 -4.09 -5.82 13.81
CA ALA A 15 -5.02 -5.20 12.86
C ALA A 15 -4.76 -5.68 11.42
N LEU A 16 -3.47 -5.80 11.03
CA LEU A 16 -3.08 -6.34 9.71
C LEU A 16 -3.60 -7.79 9.53
N GLU A 17 -3.39 -8.65 10.52
CA GLU A 17 -3.86 -10.04 10.49
C GLU A 17 -5.39 -10.10 10.43
N HIS A 18 -6.07 -9.28 11.21
CA HIS A 18 -7.54 -9.14 11.16
C HIS A 18 -8.00 -8.80 9.75
N ASN A 19 -7.44 -7.74 9.16
CA ASN A 19 -7.79 -7.30 7.80
C ASN A 19 -7.55 -8.42 6.77
N TYR A 20 -6.39 -9.09 6.83
CA TYR A 20 -6.11 -10.22 5.95
C TYR A 20 -7.19 -11.31 6.06
N ARG A 21 -7.58 -11.68 7.27
CA ARG A 21 -8.63 -12.69 7.51
C ARG A 21 -9.99 -12.25 6.99
N GLN A 22 -10.33 -10.96 7.13
CA GLN A 22 -11.56 -10.41 6.57
C GLN A 22 -11.56 -10.50 5.04
N LEU A 23 -10.45 -10.12 4.39
CA LEU A 23 -10.32 -10.19 2.93
C LEU A 23 -10.33 -11.62 2.42
N ARG A 24 -9.74 -12.56 3.16
CA ARG A 24 -9.75 -13.98 2.79
C ARG A 24 -11.18 -14.55 2.68
N ARG A 25 -12.12 -14.06 3.48
CA ARG A 25 -13.54 -14.47 3.46
C ARG A 25 -14.30 -14.03 2.20
N LEU A 26 -13.77 -13.03 1.49
CA LEU A 26 -14.38 -12.52 0.24
C LEU A 26 -14.03 -13.39 -0.98
N CYS A 27 -13.14 -14.36 -0.84
CA CYS A 27 -12.67 -15.20 -1.93
C CYS A 27 -13.05 -16.66 -1.72
N ASP A 28 -13.29 -17.37 -2.84
CA ASP A 28 -13.34 -18.83 -2.80
C ASP A 28 -12.06 -19.39 -2.17
N PRO A 29 -12.14 -20.43 -1.33
CA PRO A 29 -10.96 -21.06 -0.72
C PRO A 29 -9.90 -21.54 -1.72
N GLN A 30 -10.28 -21.86 -2.96
CA GLN A 30 -9.35 -22.30 -4.01
C GLN A 30 -8.59 -21.14 -4.67
N VAL A 31 -9.10 -19.92 -4.58
CA VAL A 31 -8.45 -18.71 -5.12
C VAL A 31 -7.27 -18.35 -4.21
N LYS A 32 -6.08 -18.25 -4.77
CA LYS A 32 -4.88 -17.82 -4.03
C LYS A 32 -4.92 -16.33 -3.70
N MET A 33 -4.32 -15.95 -2.57
CA MET A 33 -4.21 -14.54 -2.19
C MET A 33 -2.75 -14.11 -2.14
N LEU A 34 -2.40 -13.16 -3.02
CA LEU A 34 -1.11 -12.48 -3.04
C LEU A 34 -1.25 -11.17 -2.25
N ALA A 35 -0.68 -11.14 -1.07
CA ALA A 35 -0.61 -9.93 -0.27
C ALA A 35 0.42 -8.95 -0.85
N VAL A 36 -0.01 -7.75 -1.26
CA VAL A 36 0.88 -6.76 -1.87
C VAL A 36 1.60 -5.98 -0.78
N VAL A 37 2.93 -6.18 -0.71
CA VAL A 37 3.81 -5.61 0.33
C VAL A 37 4.91 -4.71 -0.26
N LYS A 38 4.77 -4.25 -1.49
CA LYS A 38 5.70 -3.32 -2.15
C LYS A 38 5.78 -1.96 -1.44
N ALA A 39 6.80 -1.17 -1.75
CA ALA A 39 7.06 0.15 -1.18
C ALA A 39 7.13 0.09 0.36
N ASP A 40 8.00 -0.81 0.87
CA ASP A 40 8.13 -1.09 2.29
C ASP A 40 6.79 -1.42 2.97
N ALA A 41 5.98 -2.29 2.31
CA ALA A 41 4.62 -2.62 2.71
C ALA A 41 3.74 -1.36 2.85
N TYR A 42 3.71 -0.51 1.82
CA TYR A 42 3.02 0.78 1.85
C TYR A 42 3.48 1.65 3.03
N GLY A 43 4.77 1.63 3.32
CA GLY A 43 5.36 2.36 4.44
C GLY A 43 5.18 1.71 5.82
N HIS A 44 4.57 0.53 5.92
CA HIS A 44 4.34 -0.17 7.20
C HIS A 44 5.51 -1.05 7.65
N GLY A 45 6.54 -1.22 6.82
CA GLY A 45 7.70 -2.07 7.10
C GLY A 45 7.60 -3.46 6.49
N LEU A 46 8.40 -3.69 5.44
CA LEU A 46 8.33 -4.87 4.58
C LEU A 46 8.42 -6.19 5.37
N VAL A 47 9.48 -6.36 6.15
CA VAL A 47 9.77 -7.65 6.79
C VAL A 47 8.79 -8.00 7.91
N PRO A 48 8.47 -7.10 8.89
CA PRO A 48 7.48 -7.40 9.92
C PRO A 48 6.09 -7.71 9.35
N VAL A 49 5.65 -6.93 8.36
CA VAL A 49 4.36 -7.13 7.67
C VAL A 49 4.34 -8.49 6.94
N ALA A 50 5.39 -8.80 6.18
CA ALA A 50 5.47 -10.05 5.43
C ALA A 50 5.50 -11.29 6.35
N ARG A 51 6.22 -11.22 7.49
CA ARG A 51 6.22 -12.29 8.51
C ARG A 51 4.82 -12.50 9.09
N LYS A 52 4.13 -11.43 9.45
CA LYS A 52 2.77 -11.52 10.00
C LYS A 52 1.80 -12.10 8.98
N LEU A 53 1.85 -11.68 7.71
CA LEU A 53 1.00 -12.20 6.65
C LEU A 53 1.32 -13.68 6.33
N ALA A 54 2.58 -14.07 6.35
CA ALA A 54 2.98 -15.48 6.21
C ALA A 54 2.41 -16.34 7.34
N ALA A 55 2.51 -15.89 8.59
CA ALA A 55 1.92 -16.56 9.75
C ALA A 55 0.38 -16.61 9.68
N ALA A 56 -0.26 -15.59 9.10
CA ALA A 56 -1.71 -15.54 8.90
C ALA A 56 -2.19 -16.44 7.75
N GLY A 57 -1.29 -17.06 6.98
CA GLY A 57 -1.60 -18.01 5.91
C GLY A 57 -1.72 -17.38 4.52
N ALA A 58 -1.02 -16.27 4.24
CA ALA A 58 -0.93 -15.74 2.88
C ALA A 58 -0.30 -16.77 1.93
N ASP A 59 -0.84 -16.90 0.72
CA ASP A 59 -0.32 -17.85 -0.29
C ASP A 59 0.90 -17.29 -1.02
N TYR A 60 0.92 -15.97 -1.25
CA TYR A 60 1.94 -15.25 -2.02
C TYR A 60 2.20 -13.87 -1.40
N LEU A 61 3.40 -13.35 -1.66
CA LEU A 61 3.72 -11.94 -1.43
C LEU A 61 4.03 -11.25 -2.76
N GLY A 62 3.56 -10.00 -2.93
CA GLY A 62 3.83 -9.18 -4.09
C GLY A 62 4.69 -7.98 -3.74
N VAL A 63 5.89 -7.91 -4.30
CA VAL A 63 6.85 -6.81 -4.12
C VAL A 63 6.95 -5.95 -5.38
N GLY A 64 7.50 -4.74 -5.27
CA GLY A 64 7.76 -3.87 -6.42
C GLY A 64 9.03 -4.30 -7.14
N SER A 65 10.16 -4.37 -6.44
CA SER A 65 11.49 -4.56 -7.01
C SER A 65 12.12 -5.90 -6.63
N LEU A 66 13.20 -6.24 -7.33
CA LEU A 66 14.05 -7.36 -6.99
C LEU A 66 14.63 -7.22 -5.57
N GLU A 67 15.06 -6.01 -5.20
CA GLU A 67 15.66 -5.73 -3.90
C GLU A 67 14.70 -6.04 -2.76
N GLU A 68 13.43 -5.63 -2.86
CA GLU A 68 12.41 -6.01 -1.87
C GLU A 68 12.24 -7.52 -1.76
N GLY A 69 12.25 -8.24 -2.90
CA GLY A 69 12.21 -9.71 -2.92
C GLY A 69 13.40 -10.34 -2.21
N LEU A 70 14.61 -9.81 -2.45
CA LEU A 70 15.83 -10.26 -1.80
C LEU A 70 15.84 -10.00 -0.30
N MET A 71 15.33 -8.84 0.14
CA MET A 71 15.16 -8.52 1.56
C MET A 71 14.24 -9.55 2.25
N LEU A 72 13.17 -9.98 1.59
CA LEU A 72 12.29 -11.02 2.13
C LEU A 72 13.03 -12.37 2.27
N ARG A 73 13.85 -12.74 1.29
CA ARG A 73 14.67 -13.98 1.37
C ARG A 73 15.74 -13.91 2.45
N GLN A 74 16.41 -12.76 2.62
CA GLN A 74 17.35 -12.53 3.72
C GLN A 74 16.68 -12.62 5.10
N ALA A 75 15.39 -12.26 5.17
CA ALA A 75 14.56 -12.39 6.36
C ALA A 75 13.96 -13.81 6.54
N GLU A 76 14.44 -14.81 5.76
CA GLU A 76 14.04 -16.23 5.79
C GLU A 76 12.54 -16.47 5.47
N ILE A 77 11.91 -15.54 4.75
CA ILE A 77 10.53 -15.72 4.28
C ILE A 77 10.54 -16.65 3.06
N THR A 78 9.90 -17.81 3.18
CA THR A 78 9.88 -18.88 2.18
C THR A 78 8.69 -18.86 1.24
N LEU A 79 7.66 -18.06 1.54
CA LEU A 79 6.48 -17.92 0.66
C LEU A 79 6.90 -17.58 -0.78
N PRO A 80 6.14 -18.01 -1.79
CA PRO A 80 6.29 -17.50 -3.14
C PRO A 80 6.22 -15.96 -3.17
N VAL A 81 7.16 -15.34 -3.89
CA VAL A 81 7.26 -13.87 -4.02
C VAL A 81 7.24 -13.52 -5.49
N LEU A 82 6.29 -12.65 -5.88
CA LEU A 82 6.18 -12.12 -7.23
C LEU A 82 6.69 -10.67 -7.29
N VAL A 83 7.70 -10.43 -8.14
CA VAL A 83 8.18 -9.08 -8.47
C VAL A 83 7.24 -8.46 -9.51
N LEU A 84 6.42 -7.50 -9.08
CA LEU A 84 5.28 -6.97 -9.84
C LEU A 84 5.66 -5.96 -10.94
N LEU A 85 6.82 -5.28 -10.79
CA LEU A 85 7.29 -4.28 -11.78
C LEU A 85 8.16 -4.91 -12.87
N GLY A 86 8.44 -6.23 -12.80
CA GLY A 86 9.42 -6.89 -13.64
C GLY A 86 10.84 -6.62 -13.15
N ILE A 87 11.81 -7.05 -13.96
CA ILE A 87 13.25 -6.89 -13.70
C ILE A 87 13.96 -6.48 -14.99
N LEU A 88 15.22 -6.09 -14.87
CA LEU A 88 16.14 -5.94 -16.02
C LEU A 88 16.84 -7.27 -16.34
N PRO A 89 17.33 -7.50 -17.58
CA PRO A 89 17.97 -8.75 -17.97
C PRO A 89 19.16 -9.15 -17.06
N GLU A 90 19.97 -8.18 -16.65
CA GLU A 90 21.13 -8.37 -15.77
C GLU A 90 20.78 -8.85 -14.36
N GLU A 91 19.53 -8.66 -13.95
CA GLU A 91 19.01 -9.06 -12.64
C GLU A 91 18.52 -10.51 -12.63
N ALA A 92 18.35 -11.16 -13.79
CA ALA A 92 17.78 -12.49 -13.94
C ALA A 92 18.52 -13.54 -13.09
N GLY A 93 19.85 -13.47 -13.04
CA GLY A 93 20.67 -14.38 -12.25
C GLY A 93 20.37 -14.32 -10.75
N ARG A 94 20.13 -13.13 -10.21
CA ARG A 94 19.79 -12.90 -8.81
C ARG A 94 18.35 -13.33 -8.51
N ALA A 95 17.40 -13.01 -9.40
CA ALA A 95 16.01 -13.41 -9.26
C ALA A 95 15.83 -14.93 -9.20
N VAL A 96 16.49 -15.63 -10.13
CA VAL A 96 16.47 -17.12 -10.19
C VAL A 96 17.17 -17.74 -8.97
N ALA A 97 18.29 -17.17 -8.53
CA ALA A 97 19.02 -17.68 -7.36
C ALA A 97 18.17 -17.57 -6.08
N ALA A 98 17.39 -16.50 -5.95
CA ALA A 98 16.51 -16.22 -4.82
C ALA A 98 15.11 -16.86 -4.95
N ASP A 99 14.88 -17.66 -5.99
CA ASP A 99 13.59 -18.30 -6.27
C ASP A 99 12.41 -17.30 -6.27
N LEU A 100 12.60 -16.17 -6.96
CA LEU A 100 11.57 -15.14 -7.13
C LEU A 100 10.81 -15.35 -8.44
N GLU A 101 9.51 -15.14 -8.40
CA GLU A 101 8.67 -15.09 -9.60
C GLU A 101 8.66 -13.68 -10.17
N VAL A 102 8.52 -13.52 -11.48
CA VAL A 102 8.69 -12.24 -12.16
C VAL A 102 7.49 -11.94 -13.07
N ALA A 103 6.93 -10.73 -12.97
CA ALA A 103 6.03 -10.21 -13.98
C ALA A 103 6.82 -9.92 -15.27
N LEU A 104 6.54 -10.68 -16.33
CA LEU A 104 7.30 -10.69 -17.57
C LEU A 104 6.53 -9.96 -18.68
N PHE A 105 7.18 -9.09 -19.42
CA PHE A 105 6.62 -8.37 -20.58
C PHE A 105 7.69 -7.96 -21.61
N ARG A 106 8.92 -8.51 -21.49
CA ARG A 106 10.04 -8.25 -22.40
C ARG A 106 10.71 -9.57 -22.79
N GLN A 107 11.01 -9.71 -24.08
CA GLN A 107 11.60 -10.92 -24.63
C GLN A 107 13.03 -11.16 -24.11
N ASP A 108 13.85 -10.10 -24.05
CA ASP A 108 15.21 -10.16 -23.53
C ASP A 108 15.29 -10.59 -22.05
N VAL A 109 14.34 -10.17 -21.24
CA VAL A 109 14.20 -10.64 -19.85
C VAL A 109 13.82 -12.12 -19.81
N ALA A 110 12.93 -12.59 -20.69
CA ALA A 110 12.59 -13.99 -20.79
C ALA A 110 13.81 -14.87 -21.13
N GLU A 111 14.60 -14.43 -22.09
CA GLU A 111 15.84 -15.10 -22.52
C GLU A 111 16.87 -15.14 -21.37
N ALA A 112 17.08 -14.02 -20.68
CA ALA A 112 17.98 -13.93 -19.54
C ALA A 112 17.54 -14.84 -18.38
N LEU A 113 16.23 -14.85 -18.04
CA LEU A 113 15.67 -15.74 -17.01
C LEU A 113 15.81 -17.22 -17.39
N SER A 114 15.51 -17.56 -18.64
CA SER A 114 15.67 -18.95 -19.13
C SER A 114 17.12 -19.40 -19.09
N GLY A 115 18.07 -18.56 -19.51
CA GLY A 115 19.50 -18.86 -19.44
C GLY A 115 19.98 -19.04 -18.01
N ALA A 116 19.65 -18.09 -17.12
CA ALA A 116 20.02 -18.15 -15.71
C ALA A 116 19.43 -19.38 -14.97
N ALA A 117 18.20 -19.76 -15.31
CA ALA A 117 17.55 -20.94 -14.75
C ALA A 117 18.17 -22.24 -15.26
N GLY A 118 18.53 -22.29 -16.56
CA GLY A 118 19.22 -23.43 -17.17
C GLY A 118 20.56 -23.72 -16.51
N LEU A 119 21.35 -22.69 -16.24
CA LEU A 119 22.64 -22.79 -15.55
C LEU A 119 22.52 -23.37 -14.12
N ARG A 120 21.33 -23.29 -13.52
CA ARG A 120 21.04 -23.79 -12.15
C ARG A 120 20.20 -25.06 -12.14
N GLY A 121 19.87 -25.64 -13.30
CA GLY A 121 19.00 -26.81 -13.38
C GLY A 121 17.58 -26.58 -12.86
N LYS A 122 17.12 -25.32 -12.90
CA LYS A 122 15.81 -24.89 -12.39
C LYS A 122 14.88 -24.44 -13.52
N LYS A 123 13.64 -24.11 -13.15
CA LYS A 123 12.73 -23.34 -14.00
C LYS A 123 12.43 -22.00 -13.33
N ALA A 124 12.60 -20.89 -14.07
CA ALA A 124 12.14 -19.58 -13.65
C ALA A 124 10.63 -19.48 -13.85
N ARG A 125 9.90 -19.13 -12.78
CA ARG A 125 8.46 -18.93 -12.82
C ARG A 125 8.15 -17.49 -13.19
N VAL A 126 7.26 -17.30 -14.16
CA VAL A 126 6.89 -15.97 -14.66
C VAL A 126 5.40 -15.82 -14.82
N HIS A 127 4.90 -14.59 -14.66
CA HIS A 127 3.54 -14.20 -14.99
C HIS A 127 3.58 -13.22 -16.17
N LEU A 128 2.99 -13.59 -17.31
CA LEU A 128 2.97 -12.71 -18.47
C LEU A 128 2.07 -11.50 -18.21
N LYS A 129 2.68 -10.32 -18.17
CA LYS A 129 1.99 -9.05 -17.93
C LYS A 129 1.34 -8.55 -19.22
N VAL A 130 0.04 -8.28 -19.14
CA VAL A 130 -0.78 -7.78 -20.24
C VAL A 130 -1.32 -6.40 -19.89
N ASP A 131 -1.20 -5.45 -20.78
CA ASP A 131 -1.84 -4.15 -20.63
C ASP A 131 -3.22 -4.19 -21.33
N THR A 132 -4.26 -4.38 -20.56
CA THR A 132 -5.64 -4.38 -21.03
C THR A 132 -6.29 -2.98 -20.97
N GLY A 133 -5.49 -1.93 -20.80
CA GLY A 133 -5.97 -0.55 -20.79
C GLY A 133 -5.55 0.27 -19.56
N MET A 134 -4.55 -0.18 -18.78
CA MET A 134 -3.93 0.65 -17.74
C MET A 134 -2.96 1.67 -18.32
N GLY A 135 -2.38 1.39 -19.51
CA GLY A 135 -1.42 2.27 -20.19
C GLY A 135 -0.09 2.41 -19.44
N ARG A 136 0.40 1.31 -18.81
CA ARG A 136 1.58 1.39 -17.94
C ARG A 136 2.65 0.33 -18.23
N LEU A 137 2.37 -0.92 -17.97
CA LEU A 137 3.29 -2.05 -18.14
C LEU A 137 2.54 -3.25 -18.72
N GLY A 138 3.16 -3.99 -19.61
CA GLY A 138 2.63 -5.22 -20.19
C GLY A 138 2.77 -5.23 -21.71
N VAL A 139 2.64 -6.42 -22.30
CA VAL A 139 2.45 -6.57 -23.75
C VAL A 139 1.01 -6.19 -24.12
N LEU A 140 0.80 -5.71 -25.33
CA LEU A 140 -0.54 -5.39 -25.80
C LEU A 140 -1.36 -6.68 -26.02
N PRO A 141 -2.71 -6.64 -25.97
CA PRO A 141 -3.56 -7.81 -26.13
C PRO A 141 -3.23 -8.66 -27.35
N GLN A 142 -3.02 -8.03 -28.51
CA GLN A 142 -2.68 -8.71 -29.77
C GLN A 142 -1.30 -9.39 -29.76
N GLU A 143 -0.41 -9.01 -28.87
CA GLU A 143 0.94 -9.56 -28.76
C GLU A 143 1.01 -10.78 -27.82
N VAL A 144 -0.04 -11.03 -27.01
CA VAL A 144 -0.05 -12.08 -25.98
C VAL A 144 0.21 -13.47 -26.56
N LEU A 145 -0.53 -13.87 -27.57
CA LEU A 145 -0.38 -15.22 -28.15
C LEU A 145 0.95 -15.40 -28.88
N PRO A 146 1.42 -14.44 -29.72
CA PRO A 146 2.78 -14.49 -30.29
C PRO A 146 3.87 -14.56 -29.23
N PHE A 147 3.76 -13.76 -28.16
CA PHE A 147 4.73 -13.77 -27.06
C PHE A 147 4.74 -15.12 -26.34
N LEU A 148 3.58 -15.66 -25.98
CA LEU A 148 3.46 -17.01 -25.40
C LEU A 148 4.09 -18.07 -26.33
N ALA A 149 3.87 -18.00 -27.65
CA ALA A 149 4.46 -18.93 -28.60
C ALA A 149 5.99 -18.87 -28.59
N SER A 150 6.60 -17.72 -28.43
CA SER A 150 8.06 -17.58 -28.28
C SER A 150 8.57 -18.23 -26.98
N LEU A 151 7.83 -18.11 -25.88
CA LEU A 151 8.21 -18.70 -24.58
C LEU A 151 8.21 -20.24 -24.60
N ARG A 152 7.43 -20.90 -25.48
CA ARG A 152 7.44 -22.37 -25.61
C ARG A 152 8.81 -22.96 -25.95
N LYS A 153 9.65 -22.17 -26.61
CA LYS A 153 11.01 -22.58 -26.99
C LYS A 153 11.98 -22.51 -25.79
N MET A 154 11.58 -21.87 -24.70
CA MET A 154 12.40 -21.64 -23.52
C MET A 154 12.15 -22.70 -22.45
N ARG A 155 12.88 -23.81 -22.50
CA ARG A 155 12.64 -25.00 -21.65
C ARG A 155 12.76 -24.74 -20.15
N HIS A 156 13.47 -23.69 -19.76
CA HIS A 156 13.72 -23.32 -18.37
C HIS A 156 12.81 -22.19 -17.87
N LEU A 157 11.76 -21.84 -18.64
CA LEU A 157 10.67 -20.96 -18.16
C LEU A 157 9.41 -21.76 -17.86
N GLN A 158 8.68 -21.30 -16.85
CA GLN A 158 7.34 -21.78 -16.53
C GLN A 158 6.41 -20.59 -16.40
N VAL A 159 5.44 -20.46 -17.31
CA VAL A 159 4.40 -19.45 -17.23
C VAL A 159 3.32 -19.89 -16.27
N MET A 160 3.16 -19.17 -15.16
CA MET A 160 2.21 -19.46 -14.09
C MET A 160 0.81 -18.91 -14.40
N GLY A 161 0.73 -17.78 -15.08
CA GLY A 161 -0.52 -17.13 -15.42
C GLY A 161 -0.32 -15.88 -16.27
N LEU A 162 -1.42 -15.31 -16.72
CA LEU A 162 -1.48 -13.93 -17.21
C LEU A 162 -1.75 -13.01 -16.03
N ILE A 163 -1.17 -11.81 -16.04
CA ILE A 163 -1.44 -10.76 -15.05
C ILE A 163 -1.81 -9.46 -15.76
N SER A 164 -2.91 -8.80 -15.32
CA SER A 164 -3.24 -7.44 -15.73
C SER A 164 -3.54 -6.56 -14.51
N HIS A 165 -4.00 -5.32 -14.75
CA HIS A 165 -4.38 -4.39 -13.68
C HIS A 165 -5.53 -3.51 -14.15
N LEU A 166 -6.54 -3.36 -13.28
CA LEU A 166 -7.72 -2.54 -13.54
C LEU A 166 -7.41 -1.08 -13.21
N ALA A 167 -7.78 -0.18 -14.10
CA ALA A 167 -7.46 1.24 -14.00
C ALA A 167 -8.42 1.99 -13.06
N VAL A 168 -9.70 1.60 -13.06
CA VAL A 168 -10.79 2.34 -12.39
C VAL A 168 -11.74 1.40 -11.61
N ALA A 169 -11.20 0.31 -11.07
CA ALA A 169 -12.01 -0.67 -10.33
C ALA A 169 -12.65 -0.11 -9.05
N ASP A 170 -12.13 0.98 -8.52
CA ASP A 170 -12.59 1.72 -7.34
C ASP A 170 -13.64 2.79 -7.65
N GLN A 171 -13.87 3.11 -8.93
CA GLN A 171 -14.88 4.08 -9.33
C GLN A 171 -16.29 3.45 -9.40
N GLU A 172 -17.33 4.28 -9.32
CA GLU A 172 -18.72 3.84 -9.41
C GLU A 172 -19.05 3.29 -10.80
N ASP A 173 -18.67 4.02 -11.85
CA ASP A 173 -18.83 3.56 -13.24
C ASP A 173 -17.82 2.44 -13.55
N LYS A 174 -18.35 1.23 -13.72
CA LYS A 174 -17.59 0.02 -14.04
C LYS A 174 -17.43 -0.26 -15.53
N THR A 175 -17.94 0.60 -16.41
CA THR A 175 -17.93 0.37 -17.86
C THR A 175 -16.54 0.03 -18.38
N TYR A 176 -15.54 0.85 -18.02
CA TYR A 176 -14.16 0.61 -18.44
C TYR A 176 -13.54 -0.61 -17.76
N THR A 177 -13.87 -0.84 -16.50
CA THR A 177 -13.43 -2.02 -15.74
C THR A 177 -13.93 -3.32 -16.38
N HIS A 178 -15.22 -3.38 -16.77
CA HIS A 178 -15.78 -4.55 -17.47
C HIS A 178 -15.14 -4.75 -18.85
N LYS A 179 -14.84 -3.67 -19.58
CA LYS A 179 -14.09 -3.78 -20.85
C LYS A 179 -12.72 -4.43 -20.63
N GLN A 180 -11.94 -3.97 -19.64
CA GLN A 180 -10.65 -4.57 -19.32
C GLN A 180 -10.78 -6.04 -18.89
N LEU A 181 -11.80 -6.37 -18.10
CA LEU A 181 -12.06 -7.72 -17.63
C LEU A 181 -12.45 -8.66 -18.77
N GLN A 182 -13.31 -8.21 -19.68
CA GLN A 182 -13.71 -8.98 -20.86
C GLN A 182 -12.51 -9.29 -21.76
N GLU A 183 -11.68 -8.29 -22.04
CA GLU A 183 -10.44 -8.46 -22.81
C GLU A 183 -9.52 -9.49 -22.14
N PHE A 184 -9.27 -9.34 -20.83
CA PHE A 184 -8.43 -10.27 -20.08
C PHE A 184 -8.99 -11.70 -20.08
N THR A 185 -10.30 -11.85 -19.90
CA THR A 185 -10.97 -13.15 -19.91
C THR A 185 -10.81 -13.84 -21.26
N SER A 186 -11.00 -13.10 -22.36
CA SER A 186 -10.83 -13.62 -23.72
C SER A 186 -9.39 -14.08 -23.97
N LEU A 187 -8.41 -13.34 -23.51
CA LEU A 187 -6.98 -13.70 -23.64
C LEU A 187 -6.63 -14.96 -22.84
N VAL A 188 -7.13 -15.09 -21.60
CA VAL A 188 -6.93 -16.29 -20.79
C VAL A 188 -7.56 -17.51 -21.46
N ALA A 189 -8.77 -17.37 -22.00
CA ALA A 189 -9.46 -18.45 -22.72
C ALA A 189 -8.71 -18.87 -24.00
N ALA A 190 -8.28 -17.90 -24.81
CA ALA A 190 -7.51 -18.15 -26.03
C ALA A 190 -6.16 -18.85 -25.73
N ALA A 191 -5.45 -18.39 -24.72
CA ALA A 191 -4.18 -19.00 -24.31
C ALA A 191 -4.40 -20.44 -23.82
N ARG A 192 -5.45 -20.69 -23.02
CA ARG A 192 -5.82 -22.06 -22.57
C ARG A 192 -6.20 -22.96 -23.74
N GLY A 193 -7.00 -22.44 -24.70
CA GLY A 193 -7.34 -23.13 -25.96
C GLY A 193 -6.10 -23.48 -26.77
N GLY A 194 -5.05 -22.65 -26.72
CA GLY A 194 -3.74 -22.92 -27.28
C GLY A 194 -2.88 -23.89 -26.45
N GLY A 195 -3.41 -24.53 -25.39
CA GLY A 195 -2.74 -25.56 -24.59
C GLY A 195 -1.83 -25.02 -23.45
N TRP A 196 -1.98 -23.74 -23.06
CA TRP A 196 -1.28 -23.21 -21.89
C TRP A 196 -2.00 -23.57 -20.59
N LYS A 197 -1.27 -24.08 -19.61
CA LYS A 197 -1.76 -24.22 -18.23
C LYS A 197 -1.44 -22.93 -17.48
N LEU A 198 -2.46 -22.14 -17.18
CA LEU A 198 -2.34 -20.82 -16.55
C LEU A 198 -3.15 -20.78 -15.23
N PRO A 199 -2.74 -21.57 -14.21
CA PRO A 199 -3.53 -21.74 -12.99
C PRO A 199 -3.63 -20.45 -12.17
N LEU A 200 -2.64 -19.56 -12.27
CA LEU A 200 -2.52 -18.34 -11.49
C LEU A 200 -2.73 -17.08 -12.34
N SER A 201 -3.65 -17.11 -13.31
CA SER A 201 -4.04 -15.86 -13.98
C SER A 201 -4.75 -14.92 -13.00
N HIS A 202 -4.49 -13.62 -13.08
CA HIS A 202 -4.99 -12.67 -12.09
C HIS A 202 -5.10 -11.22 -12.59
N ILE A 203 -6.17 -10.53 -12.21
CA ILE A 203 -6.40 -9.11 -12.54
C ILE A 203 -6.87 -8.30 -11.32
N ALA A 204 -7.58 -8.93 -10.36
CA ALA A 204 -8.21 -8.27 -9.24
C ALA A 204 -7.20 -7.59 -8.30
N ASN A 205 -7.39 -6.29 -8.04
CA ASN A 205 -6.79 -5.50 -6.97
C ASN A 205 -7.72 -5.47 -5.74
N SER A 206 -7.46 -4.60 -4.76
CA SER A 206 -8.32 -4.46 -3.57
C SER A 206 -9.78 -4.16 -3.90
N ALA A 207 -10.06 -3.26 -4.85
CA ALA A 207 -11.44 -2.92 -5.22
C ALA A 207 -12.14 -4.10 -5.90
N ALA A 208 -11.51 -4.70 -6.91
CA ALA A 208 -12.09 -5.82 -7.63
C ALA A 208 -12.23 -7.09 -6.77
N LEU A 209 -11.44 -7.22 -5.71
CA LEU A 209 -11.55 -8.36 -4.79
C LEU A 209 -12.92 -8.44 -4.12
N TRP A 210 -13.55 -7.33 -3.79
CA TRP A 210 -14.86 -7.35 -3.15
C TRP A 210 -16.02 -6.98 -4.07
N GLU A 211 -15.78 -6.17 -5.11
CA GLU A 211 -16.83 -5.70 -6.00
C GLU A 211 -17.06 -6.59 -7.23
N LEU A 212 -16.05 -7.39 -7.63
CA LEU A 212 -16.04 -8.14 -8.90
C LEU A 212 -15.56 -9.57 -8.69
N PRO A 213 -16.37 -10.47 -8.09
CA PRO A 213 -15.98 -11.87 -7.89
C PRO A 213 -15.54 -12.59 -9.17
N GLU A 214 -16.11 -12.22 -10.33
CA GLU A 214 -15.73 -12.74 -11.65
C GLU A 214 -14.30 -12.36 -12.08
N ALA A 215 -13.67 -11.38 -11.42
CA ALA A 215 -12.27 -10.98 -11.67
C ALA A 215 -11.24 -11.78 -10.83
N HIS A 216 -11.66 -12.68 -9.96
CA HIS A 216 -10.74 -13.38 -9.06
C HIS A 216 -9.79 -14.32 -9.79
N PHE A 217 -10.26 -15.05 -10.80
CA PHE A 217 -9.49 -16.10 -11.51
C PHE A 217 -8.80 -17.04 -10.53
N GLY A 218 -7.49 -17.30 -10.70
CA GLY A 218 -6.72 -18.18 -9.83
C GLY A 218 -6.03 -17.48 -8.66
N LEU A 219 -5.96 -16.12 -8.68
CA LEU A 219 -5.24 -15.37 -7.67
C LEU A 219 -5.75 -13.91 -7.59
N VAL A 220 -5.88 -13.38 -6.38
CA VAL A 220 -6.25 -11.97 -6.10
C VAL A 220 -5.10 -11.24 -5.42
N ARG A 221 -5.05 -9.90 -5.58
CA ARG A 221 -3.94 -9.07 -5.11
C ARG A 221 -4.41 -7.90 -4.22
N PRO A 222 -4.89 -8.16 -2.99
CA PRO A 222 -5.16 -7.07 -2.07
C PRO A 222 -3.87 -6.32 -1.70
N GLY A 223 -3.99 -5.00 -1.65
CA GLY A 223 -2.96 -4.08 -1.17
C GLY A 223 -3.55 -3.18 -0.10
N LEU A 224 -4.15 -2.05 -0.49
CA LEU A 224 -4.62 -1.01 0.42
C LEU A 224 -5.52 -1.53 1.54
N MET A 225 -6.46 -2.42 1.24
CA MET A 225 -7.38 -2.97 2.24
C MET A 225 -6.66 -3.79 3.33
N LEU A 226 -5.50 -4.37 3.07
CA LEU A 226 -4.67 -5.01 4.10
C LEU A 226 -4.26 -4.01 5.19
N TYR A 227 -4.05 -2.76 4.81
CA TYR A 227 -3.58 -1.68 5.69
C TYR A 227 -4.73 -0.89 6.34
N GLY A 228 -5.98 -1.32 6.12
CA GLY A 228 -7.16 -0.79 6.79
C GLY A 228 -7.83 0.40 6.11
N SER A 229 -7.46 0.70 4.86
CA SER A 229 -8.11 1.73 4.05
C SER A 229 -9.00 1.14 2.96
N PRO A 230 -10.22 1.66 2.76
CA PRO A 230 -11.08 1.25 1.65
C PRO A 230 -10.52 1.76 0.31
N PRO A 231 -10.77 1.05 -0.81
CA PRO A 231 -10.37 1.52 -2.14
C PRO A 231 -11.08 2.80 -2.58
N SER A 232 -12.34 2.97 -2.16
CA SER A 232 -13.16 4.18 -2.36
C SER A 232 -13.67 4.65 -0.99
N PRO A 233 -13.36 5.89 -0.58
CA PRO A 233 -13.85 6.45 0.69
C PRO A 233 -15.37 6.57 0.76
N GLU A 234 -16.04 6.76 -0.39
CA GLU A 234 -17.49 6.98 -0.48
C GLU A 234 -18.29 5.68 -0.32
N ARG A 235 -17.62 4.52 -0.49
CA ARG A 235 -18.26 3.20 -0.40
C ARG A 235 -17.60 2.37 0.69
N PRO A 236 -18.31 2.09 1.80
CA PRO A 236 -17.77 1.24 2.85
C PRO A 236 -17.54 -0.19 2.31
N PRO A 237 -16.42 -0.83 2.65
CA PRO A 237 -16.19 -2.22 2.29
C PRO A 237 -17.19 -3.14 3.04
N PRO A 238 -17.51 -4.33 2.46
CA PRO A 238 -18.40 -5.31 3.09
C PRO A 238 -17.78 -6.05 4.28
N VAL A 239 -16.64 -5.57 4.74
CA VAL A 239 -15.85 -6.16 5.82
C VAL A 239 -15.34 -5.07 6.76
N ASP A 240 -15.15 -5.42 8.01
CA ASP A 240 -14.59 -4.51 9.01
C ASP A 240 -13.07 -4.41 8.82
N LEU A 241 -12.60 -3.22 8.42
CA LEU A 241 -11.19 -2.92 8.23
C LEU A 241 -10.68 -2.04 9.37
N ILE A 242 -9.61 -2.48 10.01
CA ILE A 242 -8.96 -1.77 11.11
C ILE A 242 -7.71 -1.06 10.56
N PRO A 243 -7.57 0.28 10.73
CA PRO A 243 -6.34 0.99 10.37
C PRO A 243 -5.12 0.38 11.06
N VAL A 244 -4.09 0.08 10.27
CA VAL A 244 -2.86 -0.58 10.75
C VAL A 244 -1.83 0.42 11.23
N MET A 245 -1.76 1.62 10.62
CA MET A 245 -0.81 2.68 10.97
C MET A 245 -1.46 3.73 11.85
N SER A 246 -0.73 4.20 12.86
CA SER A 246 -1.09 5.38 13.63
C SER A 246 0.14 6.26 13.87
N LEU A 247 -0.10 7.58 13.91
CA LEU A 247 0.92 8.60 14.19
C LEU A 247 0.47 9.48 15.36
N ALA A 248 1.28 9.58 16.39
CA ALA A 248 1.06 10.47 17.52
C ALA A 248 2.32 11.27 17.84
N ALA A 249 2.14 12.41 18.50
CA ALA A 249 3.23 13.23 18.98
C ALA A 249 2.94 13.77 20.39
N ARG A 250 3.98 14.24 21.07
CA ARG A 250 3.85 14.94 22.35
C ARG A 250 3.76 16.44 22.13
N VAL A 251 2.81 17.11 22.79
CA VAL A 251 2.76 18.58 22.82
C VAL A 251 4.06 19.11 23.44
N LEU A 252 4.78 19.97 22.70
CA LEU A 252 6.02 20.58 23.18
C LEU A 252 5.76 21.79 24.10
N GLN A 253 4.81 22.60 23.72
CA GLN A 253 4.48 23.86 24.40
C GLN A 253 3.02 24.19 24.16
N VAL A 254 2.38 24.79 25.15
CA VAL A 254 1.12 25.53 25.01
C VAL A 254 1.38 26.95 25.38
N LYS A 255 0.88 27.90 24.59
CA LYS A 255 0.98 29.34 24.86
C LYS A 255 -0.33 30.05 24.50
N ARG A 256 -0.71 31.06 25.28
CA ARG A 256 -1.86 31.89 25.02
C ARG A 256 -1.45 33.11 24.21
N LEU A 257 -2.06 33.29 23.06
CA LEU A 257 -1.82 34.39 22.13
C LEU A 257 -2.98 35.38 22.16
N PRO A 258 -2.73 36.70 22.15
CA PRO A 258 -3.77 37.70 22.06
C PRO A 258 -4.39 37.79 20.63
N PRO A 259 -5.56 38.43 20.48
CA PRO A 259 -6.10 38.77 19.16
C PRO A 259 -5.07 39.50 18.30
N GLY A 260 -5.08 39.24 16.99
CA GLY A 260 -4.14 39.82 16.03
C GLY A 260 -2.77 39.15 15.95
N SER A 261 -2.55 38.07 16.69
CA SER A 261 -1.28 37.31 16.62
C SER A 261 -1.19 36.48 15.34
N SER A 262 -0.10 36.66 14.60
CA SER A 262 0.18 35.83 13.41
C SER A 262 0.78 34.48 13.79
N ILE A 263 0.36 33.40 13.09
CA ILE A 263 0.84 32.04 13.34
C ILE A 263 1.61 31.52 12.12
N SER A 264 2.86 31.07 12.35
CA SER A 264 3.70 30.40 11.38
C SER A 264 4.13 31.24 10.18
N TYR A 265 4.85 30.56 9.25
CA TYR A 265 5.42 31.20 8.06
C TYR A 265 4.37 31.85 7.17
N GLY A 266 4.68 33.05 6.69
CA GLY A 266 3.84 33.80 5.76
C GLY A 266 2.58 34.36 6.39
N CYS A 267 2.44 34.30 7.71
CA CYS A 267 1.32 34.89 8.46
C CYS A 267 -0.04 34.56 7.88
N THR A 268 -0.21 33.29 7.45
CA THR A 268 -1.43 32.83 6.73
C THR A 268 -2.63 32.60 7.65
N TYR A 269 -2.43 32.73 8.94
CA TYR A 269 -3.49 32.75 9.96
C TYR A 269 -3.16 33.81 11.00
N THR A 270 -4.17 34.58 11.34
CA THR A 270 -4.12 35.58 12.44
C THR A 270 -5.22 35.25 13.43
N THR A 271 -4.92 35.28 14.71
CA THR A 271 -5.88 34.96 15.77
C THR A 271 -7.00 36.02 15.80
N PRO A 272 -8.27 35.62 15.64
CA PRO A 272 -9.39 36.58 15.70
C PRO A 272 -9.70 36.97 17.15
N ASP A 273 -9.36 36.12 18.10
CA ASP A 273 -9.56 36.30 19.54
C ASP A 273 -8.37 35.63 20.30
N TRP A 274 -8.43 35.62 21.63
CA TRP A 274 -7.47 34.87 22.45
C TRP A 274 -7.42 33.39 22.02
N CYS A 275 -6.22 32.89 21.77
CA CYS A 275 -5.99 31.56 21.26
C CYS A 275 -4.99 30.80 22.14
N ASP A 276 -5.39 29.66 22.66
CA ASP A 276 -4.48 28.71 23.29
C ASP A 276 -3.87 27.83 22.19
N LEU A 277 -2.60 28.03 21.89
CA LEU A 277 -1.89 27.40 20.78
C LEU A 277 -0.94 26.32 21.31
N ALA A 278 -1.17 25.07 20.90
CA ALA A 278 -0.23 23.97 21.14
C ALA A 278 0.72 23.79 19.94
N VAL A 279 1.98 23.43 20.25
CA VAL A 279 3.05 23.19 19.26
C VAL A 279 3.42 21.71 19.31
N LEU A 280 3.37 21.04 18.15
CA LEU A 280 3.68 19.62 17.99
C LEU A 280 5.01 19.44 17.22
N PRO A 281 5.88 18.47 17.58
CA PRO A 281 7.17 18.21 16.93
C PRO A 281 7.01 17.35 15.66
N VAL A 282 6.03 17.65 14.83
CA VAL A 282 5.74 16.96 13.57
C VAL A 282 5.57 17.98 12.47
N GLY A 283 6.18 17.72 11.33
CA GLY A 283 6.05 18.54 10.14
C GLY A 283 6.29 17.75 8.86
N TYR A 284 6.59 18.44 7.76
CA TYR A 284 6.74 17.75 6.47
C TYR A 284 8.00 16.86 6.38
N CYS A 285 9.01 17.02 7.24
CA CYS A 285 10.11 16.06 7.33
C CYS A 285 9.68 14.71 7.91
N ASN A 286 8.54 14.67 8.62
CA ASN A 286 7.90 13.44 9.10
C ASN A 286 6.86 12.90 8.10
N GLY A 287 6.84 13.39 6.86
CA GLY A 287 5.85 13.00 5.87
C GLY A 287 4.45 13.62 6.08
N TYR A 288 4.28 14.55 7.05
CA TYR A 288 3.02 15.24 7.29
C TYR A 288 2.85 16.42 6.33
N SER A 289 1.91 16.31 5.39
CA SER A 289 1.82 17.21 4.25
C SER A 289 1.68 18.68 4.62
N ARG A 290 2.48 19.54 3.96
CA ARG A 290 2.36 21.01 4.09
C ARG A 290 1.03 21.54 3.56
N LEU A 291 0.35 20.82 2.68
CA LEU A 291 -0.99 21.19 2.18
C LEU A 291 -2.09 21.08 3.24
N GLY A 292 -1.84 20.35 4.35
CA GLY A 292 -2.70 20.35 5.53
C GLY A 292 -2.75 21.68 6.31
N SER A 293 -1.91 22.67 5.96
CA SER A 293 -1.88 24.01 6.59
C SER A 293 -3.26 24.69 6.56
N ASN A 294 -3.74 25.14 7.72
CA ASN A 294 -5.06 25.78 7.90
C ASN A 294 -6.28 24.92 7.50
N ARG A 295 -6.08 23.63 7.18
CA ARG A 295 -7.15 22.72 6.72
C ARG A 295 -7.33 21.52 7.62
N GLY A 296 -6.22 20.98 8.10
CA GLY A 296 -6.20 19.75 8.89
C GLY A 296 -6.54 19.99 10.37
N ALA A 297 -6.65 18.88 11.07
CA ALA A 297 -6.80 18.84 12.52
C ALA A 297 -5.99 17.68 13.10
N VAL A 298 -5.78 17.70 14.41
CA VAL A 298 -5.25 16.59 15.19
C VAL A 298 -6.25 16.25 16.31
N LEU A 299 -6.10 15.10 16.96
CA LEU A 299 -6.91 14.77 18.13
C LEU A 299 -6.09 15.00 19.39
N ILE A 300 -6.68 15.67 20.36
CA ILE A 300 -6.14 15.83 21.72
C ILE A 300 -7.28 15.66 22.71
N HIS A 301 -7.11 14.79 23.71
CA HIS A 301 -8.15 14.47 24.71
C HIS A 301 -9.49 14.08 24.07
N GLY A 302 -9.45 13.29 22.98
CA GLY A 302 -10.64 12.83 22.26
C GLY A 302 -11.39 13.93 21.48
N ARG A 303 -10.76 15.07 21.22
CA ARG A 303 -11.37 16.19 20.48
C ARG A 303 -10.47 16.69 19.36
N ARG A 304 -11.08 17.23 18.31
CA ARG A 304 -10.39 17.79 17.16
C ARG A 304 -9.83 19.19 17.48
N ALA A 305 -8.51 19.34 17.30
CA ALA A 305 -7.77 20.60 17.40
C ALA A 305 -7.30 21.02 16.01
N PRO A 306 -7.82 22.12 15.44
CA PRO A 306 -7.51 22.51 14.06
C PRO A 306 -6.08 23.05 13.92
N ILE A 307 -5.44 22.75 12.80
CA ILE A 307 -4.13 23.28 12.43
C ILE A 307 -4.26 24.75 12.05
N ARG A 308 -3.42 25.61 12.65
CA ARG A 308 -3.39 27.04 12.38
C ARG A 308 -2.03 27.46 11.85
N GLY A 309 -2.05 28.22 10.78
CA GLY A 309 -0.85 28.62 10.06
C GLY A 309 -0.26 27.46 9.22
N ARG A 310 0.94 27.68 8.69
CA ARG A 310 1.61 26.69 7.82
C ARG A 310 2.28 25.59 8.64
N VAL A 311 2.11 24.36 8.21
CA VAL A 311 2.93 23.22 8.66
C VAL A 311 4.39 23.50 8.30
N CYS A 312 5.30 23.44 9.28
CA CYS A 312 6.71 23.69 9.12
C CYS A 312 7.49 22.39 8.84
N MET A 313 8.81 22.45 8.73
CA MET A 313 9.65 21.28 8.54
C MET A 313 9.45 20.26 9.67
N ASN A 314 9.52 20.69 10.92
CA ASN A 314 9.47 19.84 12.10
C ASN A 314 8.36 20.19 13.09
N LEU A 315 7.55 21.21 12.80
CA LEU A 315 6.55 21.73 13.74
C LEU A 315 5.19 21.92 13.07
N THR A 316 4.14 21.64 13.83
CA THR A 316 2.76 21.96 13.49
C THR A 316 2.10 22.64 14.67
N MET A 317 1.39 23.73 14.42
CA MET A 317 0.66 24.50 15.41
C MET A 317 -0.82 24.16 15.34
N VAL A 318 -1.42 23.93 16.50
CA VAL A 318 -2.84 23.57 16.60
C VAL A 318 -3.52 24.43 17.66
N ASP A 319 -4.74 24.82 17.35
CA ASP A 319 -5.59 25.63 18.24
C ASP A 319 -6.30 24.66 19.22
N VAL A 320 -5.99 24.84 20.50
CA VAL A 320 -6.58 24.04 21.59
C VAL A 320 -7.52 24.87 22.47
N THR A 321 -7.93 26.04 22.00
CA THR A 321 -8.88 26.90 22.69
C THR A 321 -10.17 26.13 22.95
N GLY A 322 -10.65 26.16 24.21
CA GLY A 322 -11.85 25.46 24.61
C GLY A 322 -11.74 23.93 24.77
N LEU A 323 -10.56 23.36 24.55
CA LEU A 323 -10.29 21.98 24.95
C LEU A 323 -10.02 21.92 26.48
N PRO A 324 -10.26 20.77 27.13
CA PRO A 324 -9.78 20.55 28.50
C PRO A 324 -8.29 20.84 28.60
N ALA A 325 -7.84 21.37 29.74
CA ALA A 325 -6.48 21.92 29.92
C ALA A 325 -5.39 21.07 29.27
N VAL A 326 -4.96 21.50 28.08
CA VAL A 326 -3.87 20.89 27.33
C VAL A 326 -2.56 21.42 27.85
N LYS A 327 -1.55 20.56 28.03
CA LYS A 327 -0.22 20.91 28.56
C LYS A 327 0.89 20.21 27.76
N ALA A 328 2.11 20.69 27.95
CA ALA A 328 3.30 20.04 27.42
C ALA A 328 3.37 18.58 27.91
N GLY A 329 3.71 17.66 27.00
CA GLY A 329 3.74 16.23 27.26
C GLY A 329 2.44 15.49 26.93
N ASP A 330 1.31 16.18 26.75
CA ASP A 330 0.05 15.54 26.34
C ASP A 330 0.19 14.91 24.95
N ARG A 331 -0.59 13.84 24.71
CA ARG A 331 -0.58 13.11 23.46
C ARG A 331 -1.51 13.81 22.45
N ALA A 332 -0.97 14.10 21.28
CA ALA A 332 -1.73 14.51 20.09
C ALA A 332 -1.68 13.41 19.05
N VAL A 333 -2.83 13.01 18.50
CA VAL A 333 -2.93 11.99 17.44
C VAL A 333 -3.11 12.69 16.09
N LEU A 334 -2.21 12.42 15.17
CA LEU A 334 -2.22 12.98 13.82
C LEU A 334 -2.80 11.99 12.79
N LEU A 335 -2.75 10.69 13.09
CA LEU A 335 -3.38 9.60 12.35
C LEU A 335 -3.76 8.52 13.37
N GLY A 336 -5.00 8.06 13.36
CA GLY A 336 -5.49 7.02 14.27
C GLY A 336 -6.57 7.49 15.22
N ARG A 337 -6.72 6.82 16.36
CA ARG A 337 -7.82 7.02 17.33
C ARG A 337 -7.38 7.73 18.60
N ASP A 338 -8.25 8.58 19.12
CA ASP A 338 -8.18 9.16 20.46
C ASP A 338 -9.60 9.23 21.07
N GLY A 339 -9.89 8.42 22.06
CA GLY A 339 -11.25 8.23 22.54
C GLY A 339 -12.17 7.67 21.45
N GLU A 340 -13.32 8.33 21.25
CA GLU A 340 -14.28 7.97 20.19
C GLU A 340 -13.91 8.57 18.81
N GLU A 341 -13.07 9.60 18.80
CA GLU A 341 -12.66 10.26 17.55
C GLU A 341 -11.58 9.47 16.80
N VAL A 342 -11.67 9.50 15.47
CA VAL A 342 -10.72 8.85 14.57
C VAL A 342 -10.32 9.81 13.45
N LEU A 343 -9.01 9.95 13.22
CA LEU A 343 -8.44 10.55 12.02
C LEU A 343 -7.95 9.44 11.09
N ARG A 344 -8.55 9.32 9.93
CA ARG A 344 -8.23 8.32 8.92
C ARG A 344 -7.24 8.87 7.89
N ALA A 345 -6.50 7.98 7.23
CA ALA A 345 -5.58 8.36 6.15
C ALA A 345 -6.30 9.05 4.98
N GLU A 346 -7.57 8.73 4.75
CA GLU A 346 -8.42 9.35 3.74
C GLU A 346 -8.68 10.84 4.05
N GLU A 347 -8.86 11.20 5.31
CA GLU A 347 -9.00 12.61 5.72
C GLU A 347 -7.70 13.39 5.48
N LEU A 348 -6.56 12.82 5.89
CA LEU A 348 -5.25 13.41 5.64
C LEU A 348 -4.99 13.58 4.14
N ALA A 349 -5.34 12.56 3.36
CA ALA A 349 -5.24 12.59 1.91
C ALA A 349 -6.10 13.71 1.29
N GLY A 350 -7.33 13.88 1.76
CA GLY A 350 -8.23 14.97 1.33
C GLY A 350 -7.62 16.34 1.61
N TRP A 351 -7.04 16.57 2.80
CA TRP A 351 -6.35 17.84 3.12
C TRP A 351 -5.10 18.06 2.27
N ALA A 352 -4.40 16.97 1.95
CA ALA A 352 -3.19 16.99 1.15
C ALA A 352 -3.44 16.94 -0.37
N GLN A 353 -4.70 16.83 -0.81
CA GLN A 353 -5.10 16.68 -2.22
C GLN A 353 -4.41 15.48 -2.89
N THR A 354 -4.41 14.35 -2.20
CA THR A 354 -3.77 13.10 -2.64
C THR A 354 -4.62 11.89 -2.22
N ILE A 355 -4.02 10.70 -2.17
CA ILE A 355 -4.64 9.43 -1.80
C ILE A 355 -3.99 8.81 -0.55
N SER A 356 -4.72 7.96 0.17
CA SER A 356 -4.24 7.29 1.39
C SER A 356 -2.94 6.50 1.19
N TYR A 357 -2.70 5.96 -0.01
CA TYR A 357 -1.44 5.29 -0.37
C TYR A 357 -0.22 6.18 -0.18
N GLU A 358 -0.29 7.43 -0.68
CA GLU A 358 0.81 8.40 -0.56
C GLU A 358 1.01 8.83 0.89
N VAL A 359 -0.09 9.03 1.64
CA VAL A 359 -0.03 9.35 3.07
C VAL A 359 0.73 8.27 3.83
N TYR A 360 0.37 6.99 3.66
CA TYR A 360 1.06 5.88 4.33
C TYR A 360 2.54 5.78 3.95
N CYS A 361 2.85 5.86 2.65
CA CYS A 361 4.23 5.80 2.18
C CYS A 361 5.06 6.96 2.74
N ALA A 362 4.54 8.20 2.72
CA ALA A 362 5.24 9.37 3.21
C ALA A 362 5.53 9.28 4.72
N LEU A 363 4.51 8.96 5.53
CA LEU A 363 4.65 8.79 6.97
C LEU A 363 5.59 7.64 7.32
N GLY A 364 5.43 6.50 6.67
CA GLY A 364 6.23 5.31 6.93
C GLY A 364 7.70 5.45 6.55
N THR A 365 8.01 6.15 5.46
CA THR A 365 9.40 6.40 5.03
C THR A 365 10.10 7.39 5.95
N ALA A 366 9.37 8.37 6.47
CA ALA A 366 9.94 9.49 7.23
C ALA A 366 10.09 9.24 8.73
N ASN A 367 9.53 8.15 9.26
CA ASN A 367 9.55 7.89 10.71
C ASN A 367 10.02 6.47 11.04
N LEU A 368 10.64 6.33 12.21
CA LEU A 368 10.92 5.01 12.79
C LEU A 368 9.61 4.36 13.22
N LYS A 369 9.45 3.08 12.88
CA LYS A 369 8.24 2.31 13.15
C LYS A 369 8.36 1.52 14.43
N ARG A 370 7.35 1.60 15.28
CA ARG A 370 7.17 0.74 16.44
C ARG A 370 6.07 -0.28 16.13
N TYR A 371 6.36 -1.56 16.25
CA TYR A 371 5.42 -2.63 15.95
C TYR A 371 4.71 -3.09 17.23
N THR A 372 3.40 -3.35 17.13
CA THR A 372 2.56 -3.95 18.16
C THR A 372 1.89 -5.22 17.61
N GLY A 373 1.48 -6.14 18.49
CA GLY A 373 0.86 -7.39 18.07
C GLY A 373 1.82 -8.37 17.34
N VAL A 374 3.09 -8.31 17.75
CA VAL A 374 4.16 -9.17 17.20
C VAL A 374 3.97 -10.62 17.63
#